data_de312e9b9005d3874cc4b5fd0a1efab2
#
_entry.id   de312e9b9005d3874cc4b5fd0a1efab2
#
_cell.length_a   1.000
_cell.length_b   1.000
_cell.length_c   1.000
_cell.angle_alpha   90.00
_cell.angle_beta   90.00
_cell.angle_gamma   90.00
#
_symmetry.space_group_name_H-M   'P 1'
#
loop_
_entity.id
_entity.type
_entity.pdbx_description
1 polymer ?
#
loop_
_entity_poly.entity_id
_entity_poly.type
_entity_poly.pdbx_seq_one_letter_code
_entity_poly.pdbx_strand_id
1 'polypeptide(L)'
;CEFSLEAPGGKVKKRFPDNYTTTETGYDLLKTAVIVGENAGGKSNFINGLKYLKSLFDTNMKVQSVNSYINADTLMECNNPKQKFNVVFLAGNHYIYEYETIVDTKGIYSEKLIRSSQRKSAEHVVFDILRDQENIYTLRRGTAREVTAALKNSNNSNGLFVVKLALLGNKDASATVE
;
A
#
# COMPACT_ATOMS: atom_id res chain seq x y z
N CYS A 1 3.89 -0.53 -13.11
CA CYS A 1 4.83 0.57 -12.88
C CYS A 1 5.43 0.39 -11.49
N GLU A 2 6.74 0.44 -11.38
CA GLU A 2 7.49 0.39 -10.13
C GLU A 2 8.30 1.68 -9.98
N PHE A 3 8.34 2.22 -8.76
CA PHE A 3 9.11 3.40 -8.43
C PHE A 3 9.79 3.17 -7.07
N SER A 4 11.11 3.38 -7.01
CA SER A 4 11.87 3.20 -5.78
C SER A 4 12.66 4.46 -5.44
N LEU A 5 12.66 4.82 -4.17
CA LEU A 5 13.54 5.84 -3.59
C LEU A 5 14.81 5.23 -2.97
N GLU A 6 15.05 3.93 -3.13
CA GLU A 6 16.30 3.33 -2.68
C GLU A 6 17.47 3.89 -3.49
N ALA A 7 18.50 4.37 -2.81
CA ALA A 7 19.65 4.95 -3.47
C ALA A 7 20.45 3.88 -4.23
N PRO A 8 20.83 4.13 -5.50
CA PRO A 8 21.64 3.20 -6.25
C PRO A 8 22.99 3.00 -5.58
N GLY A 9 23.49 1.76 -5.59
CA GLY A 9 24.77 1.41 -5.01
C GLY A 9 25.98 1.92 -5.81
N GLY A 10 27.19 1.69 -5.28
CA GLY A 10 28.44 1.84 -5.99
C GLY A 10 28.96 3.28 -6.14
N LYS A 11 29.52 3.60 -7.33
CA LYS A 11 30.22 4.88 -7.56
C LYS A 11 29.29 6.10 -7.48
N VAL A 12 28.05 5.96 -7.87
CA VAL A 12 27.05 7.07 -7.84
C VAL A 12 26.80 7.52 -6.41
N LYS A 13 26.60 6.58 -5.49
CA LYS A 13 26.41 6.87 -4.08
C LYS A 13 27.61 7.60 -3.44
N LYS A 14 28.84 7.15 -3.79
CA LYS A 14 30.08 7.80 -3.31
C LYS A 14 30.26 9.22 -3.84
N ARG A 15 29.79 9.49 -5.08
CA ARG A 15 29.93 10.81 -5.72
C ARG A 15 28.95 11.84 -5.16
N PHE A 16 27.80 11.41 -4.66
CA PHE A 16 26.72 12.28 -4.19
C PHE A 16 26.23 11.89 -2.78
N PRO A 17 27.09 12.01 -1.74
CA PRO A 17 26.77 11.54 -0.39
C PRO A 17 25.61 12.31 0.25
N ASP A 18 25.37 13.57 -0.15
CA ASP A 18 24.34 14.42 0.43
C ASP A 18 22.93 14.17 -0.15
N ASN A 19 22.83 13.37 -1.22
CA ASN A 19 21.56 13.12 -1.91
C ASN A 19 20.73 11.99 -1.33
N TYR A 20 21.23 11.29 -0.31
CA TYR A 20 20.52 10.22 0.36
C TYR A 20 20.66 10.30 1.89
N THR A 21 19.82 9.57 2.57
CA THR A 21 19.84 9.36 4.02
C THR A 21 19.92 7.87 4.32
N THR A 22 20.84 7.46 5.17
CA THR A 22 20.90 6.09 5.67
C THR A 22 19.94 5.94 6.84
N THR A 23 19.07 4.96 6.76
CA THR A 23 18.08 4.65 7.80
C THR A 23 18.64 3.62 8.80
N GLU A 24 18.07 3.58 10.00
CA GLU A 24 18.44 2.58 11.02
C GLU A 24 18.08 1.14 10.58
N THR A 25 17.13 1.01 9.66
CA THR A 25 16.68 -0.29 9.12
C THR A 25 17.57 -0.83 8.00
N GLY A 26 18.65 -0.10 7.64
CA GLY A 26 19.65 -0.52 6.65
C GLY A 26 19.31 -0.15 5.20
N TYR A 27 18.36 0.77 4.98
CA TYR A 27 18.12 1.37 3.68
C TYR A 27 18.83 2.71 3.53
N ASP A 28 19.30 2.96 2.32
CA ASP A 28 19.74 4.28 1.90
C ASP A 28 18.67 4.85 0.97
N LEU A 29 18.01 5.91 1.41
CA LEU A 29 16.89 6.50 0.68
C LEU A 29 17.27 7.83 0.05
N LEU A 30 16.90 8.02 -1.22
CA LEU A 30 17.07 9.29 -1.92
C LEU A 30 16.19 10.37 -1.27
N LYS A 31 16.74 11.54 -1.05
CA LYS A 31 16.01 12.72 -0.53
C LYS A 31 15.09 13.33 -1.57
N THR A 32 15.40 13.12 -2.86
CA THR A 32 14.64 13.69 -3.97
C THR A 32 14.74 12.78 -5.18
N ALA A 33 13.65 12.68 -5.93
CA ALA A 33 13.62 12.05 -7.24
C ALA A 33 12.89 12.94 -8.23
N VAL A 34 13.34 12.93 -9.48
CA VAL A 34 12.73 13.68 -10.57
C VAL A 34 12.24 12.70 -11.62
N ILE A 35 10.95 12.76 -11.94
CA ILE A 35 10.34 11.92 -12.97
C ILE A 35 10.27 12.72 -14.26
N VAL A 36 11.02 12.28 -15.25
CA VAL A 36 11.05 12.86 -16.60
C VAL A 36 10.55 11.86 -17.62
N GLY A 37 10.05 12.33 -18.72
CA GLY A 37 9.58 11.48 -19.82
C GLY A 37 8.79 12.29 -20.84
N GLU A 38 8.55 11.69 -21.99
CA GLU A 38 7.78 12.27 -23.11
C GLU A 38 6.32 12.55 -22.71
N ASN A 39 5.64 13.37 -23.50
CA ASN A 39 4.19 13.54 -23.40
C ASN A 39 3.52 12.17 -23.63
N ALA A 40 2.46 11.89 -22.86
CA ALA A 40 1.82 10.59 -22.81
C ALA A 40 2.66 9.42 -22.22
N GLY A 41 3.87 9.66 -21.73
CA GLY A 41 4.75 8.65 -21.11
C GLY A 41 4.30 8.14 -19.73
N GLY A 42 3.05 8.38 -19.30
CA GLY A 42 2.50 7.83 -18.07
C GLY A 42 2.81 8.59 -16.78
N LYS A 43 3.52 9.73 -16.82
CA LYS A 43 3.84 10.54 -15.62
C LYS A 43 2.59 10.94 -14.83
N SER A 44 1.56 11.43 -15.53
CA SER A 44 0.29 11.81 -14.91
C SER A 44 -0.43 10.59 -14.32
N ASN A 45 -0.36 9.44 -14.96
CA ASN A 45 -0.96 8.20 -14.46
C ASN A 45 -0.30 7.74 -13.14
N PHE A 46 1.02 7.90 -13.03
CA PHE A 46 1.74 7.61 -11.79
C PHE A 46 1.26 8.54 -10.65
N ILE A 47 1.23 9.86 -10.90
CA ILE A 47 0.74 10.83 -9.91
C ILE A 47 -0.72 10.56 -9.52
N ASN A 48 -1.55 10.25 -10.50
CA ASN A 48 -2.95 9.92 -10.28
C ASN A 48 -3.10 8.63 -9.45
N GLY A 49 -2.28 7.61 -9.71
CA GLY A 49 -2.23 6.38 -8.91
C GLY A 49 -1.91 6.66 -7.44
N LEU A 50 -0.93 7.53 -7.15
CA LEU A 50 -0.61 7.95 -5.79
C LEU A 50 -1.75 8.75 -5.13
N LYS A 51 -2.39 9.66 -5.87
CA LYS A 51 -3.55 10.40 -5.37
C LYS A 51 -4.72 9.48 -5.04
N TYR A 52 -4.97 8.50 -5.89
CA TYR A 52 -6.00 7.50 -5.66
C TYR A 52 -5.67 6.67 -4.41
N LEU A 53 -4.45 6.12 -4.32
CA LEU A 53 -4.03 5.38 -3.12
C LEU A 53 -4.22 6.22 -1.86
N LYS A 54 -3.76 7.48 -1.86
CA LYS A 54 -3.98 8.39 -0.73
C LYS A 54 -5.47 8.55 -0.40
N SER A 55 -6.34 8.67 -1.40
CA SER A 55 -7.77 8.84 -1.18
C SER A 55 -8.43 7.62 -0.52
N LEU A 56 -7.87 6.42 -0.69
CA LEU A 56 -8.38 5.22 -0.03
C LEU A 56 -8.20 5.26 1.50
N PHE A 57 -7.22 6.00 2.00
CA PHE A 57 -6.99 6.19 3.44
C PHE A 57 -7.92 7.22 4.07
N ASP A 58 -8.67 7.99 3.29
CA ASP A 58 -9.66 8.93 3.83
C ASP A 58 -10.84 8.15 4.44
N THR A 59 -11.03 8.30 5.75
CA THR A 59 -12.09 7.63 6.51
C THR A 59 -13.51 7.98 6.06
N ASN A 60 -13.67 9.13 5.38
CA ASN A 60 -14.95 9.61 4.86
C ASN A 60 -15.25 9.12 3.43
N MET A 61 -14.25 8.60 2.75
CA MET A 61 -14.45 8.06 1.40
C MET A 61 -15.01 6.66 1.45
N LYS A 62 -16.20 6.49 0.91
CA LYS A 62 -16.61 5.16 0.44
C LYS A 62 -15.72 4.83 -0.74
N VAL A 63 -15.00 3.72 -0.70
CA VAL A 63 -14.29 3.20 -1.86
C VAL A 63 -15.35 2.92 -2.91
N GLN A 64 -15.65 3.94 -3.70
CA GLN A 64 -16.47 3.74 -4.89
C GLN A 64 -15.65 2.88 -5.85
N SER A 65 -16.33 1.96 -6.48
CA SER A 65 -15.78 1.14 -7.53
C SER A 65 -14.83 1.97 -8.39
N VAL A 66 -13.60 1.59 -8.38
CA VAL A 66 -12.52 2.01 -9.22
C VAL A 66 -12.98 2.70 -10.49
N ASN A 67 -12.46 3.85 -10.83
CA ASN A 67 -11.59 3.87 -11.97
C ASN A 67 -11.87 4.90 -13.01
N SER A 68 -11.32 6.04 -12.74
CA SER A 68 -10.82 6.89 -13.82
C SER A 68 -9.45 6.45 -14.40
N TYR A 69 -8.82 5.38 -13.85
CA TYR A 69 -7.44 4.99 -14.21
C TYR A 69 -7.31 3.64 -14.88
N ILE A 70 -8.36 2.84 -14.99
CA ILE A 70 -8.37 1.68 -15.87
C ILE A 70 -8.73 2.18 -17.27
N ASN A 71 -7.89 1.85 -18.22
CA ASN A 71 -8.17 2.11 -19.62
C ASN A 71 -9.53 1.48 -20.00
N ALA A 72 -10.37 2.19 -20.74
CA ALA A 72 -11.67 1.69 -21.17
C ALA A 72 -11.56 0.35 -21.92
N ASP A 73 -10.48 0.16 -22.69
CA ASP A 73 -10.21 -1.08 -23.41
C ASP A 73 -9.99 -2.25 -22.44
N THR A 74 -9.26 -2.04 -21.35
CA THR A 74 -9.07 -3.06 -20.30
C THR A 74 -10.38 -3.42 -19.59
N LEU A 75 -11.30 -2.46 -19.45
CA LEU A 75 -12.63 -2.70 -18.89
C LEU A 75 -13.50 -3.55 -19.80
N MET A 76 -13.36 -3.42 -21.12
CA MET A 76 -14.12 -4.23 -22.09
C MET A 76 -13.59 -5.66 -22.19
N GLU A 77 -12.30 -5.87 -22.03
CA GLU A 77 -11.65 -7.18 -22.14
C GLU A 77 -11.70 -8.01 -20.85
N CYS A 78 -11.93 -7.39 -19.70
CA CYS A 78 -11.89 -8.03 -18.40
C CYS A 78 -13.18 -7.82 -17.62
N ASN A 79 -13.92 -8.89 -17.34
CA ASN A 79 -15.17 -8.83 -16.57
C ASN A 79 -15.02 -8.29 -15.14
N ASN A 80 -13.83 -8.30 -14.57
CA ASN A 80 -13.56 -7.74 -13.25
C ASN A 80 -12.10 -7.29 -13.13
N PRO A 81 -11.74 -6.14 -13.72
CA PRO A 81 -10.39 -5.63 -13.69
C PRO A 81 -9.95 -5.32 -12.26
N LYS A 82 -8.72 -5.71 -11.93
CA LYS A 82 -8.12 -5.49 -10.61
C LYS A 82 -6.97 -4.51 -10.71
N GLN A 83 -6.91 -3.57 -9.78
CA GLN A 83 -5.77 -2.68 -9.59
C GLN A 83 -5.04 -3.06 -8.31
N LYS A 84 -3.75 -3.27 -8.42
CA LYS A 84 -2.87 -3.60 -7.31
C LYS A 84 -1.98 -2.40 -6.98
N PHE A 85 -1.97 -2.04 -5.71
CA PHE A 85 -1.04 -1.10 -5.11
C PHE A 85 -0.19 -1.83 -4.10
N ASN A 86 1.12 -1.63 -4.19
CA ASN A 86 2.08 -2.13 -3.21
C ASN A 86 3.00 -0.98 -2.83
N VAL A 87 3.12 -0.69 -1.54
CA VAL A 87 3.96 0.38 -1.01
C VAL A 87 4.83 -0.17 0.10
N VAL A 88 6.14 0.03 -0.03
CA VAL A 88 7.10 -0.26 1.02
C VAL A 88 7.58 1.07 1.59
N PHE A 89 7.48 1.22 2.91
CA PHE A 89 7.80 2.47 3.58
C PHE A 89 8.36 2.23 4.98
N LEU A 90 9.01 3.26 5.52
CA LEU A 90 9.48 3.32 6.89
C LEU A 90 8.51 4.16 7.71
N ALA A 91 8.09 3.65 8.84
CA ALA A 91 7.30 4.42 9.80
C ALA A 91 8.15 4.89 11.00
N GLY A 92 7.64 5.86 11.73
CA GLY A 92 8.31 6.47 12.88
C GLY A 92 8.62 5.53 14.05
N ASN A 93 8.08 4.31 14.04
CA ASN A 93 8.38 3.25 15.00
C ASN A 93 9.59 2.35 14.60
N HIS A 94 10.39 2.80 13.63
CA HIS A 94 11.60 2.13 13.14
C HIS A 94 11.38 0.77 12.47
N TYR A 95 10.15 0.47 12.02
CA TYR A 95 9.86 -0.72 11.22
C TYR A 95 9.72 -0.39 9.75
N ILE A 96 10.02 -1.40 8.93
CA ILE A 96 9.72 -1.41 7.50
C ILE A 96 8.34 -2.06 7.35
N TYR A 97 7.45 -1.39 6.67
CA TYR A 97 6.14 -1.92 6.33
C TYR A 97 6.02 -2.15 4.84
N GLU A 98 5.42 -3.26 4.48
CA GLU A 98 4.93 -3.51 3.13
C GLU A 98 3.40 -3.59 3.22
N TYR A 99 2.75 -2.64 2.59
CA TYR A 99 1.31 -2.58 2.48
C TYR A 99 0.88 -2.86 1.05
N GLU A 100 0.02 -3.85 0.89
CA GLU A 100 -0.57 -4.22 -0.39
C GLU A 100 -2.09 -4.10 -0.32
N THR A 101 -2.68 -3.47 -1.31
CA THR A 101 -4.13 -3.48 -1.51
C THR A 101 -4.46 -3.77 -2.96
N ILE A 102 -5.48 -4.60 -3.17
CA ILE A 102 -6.06 -4.88 -4.48
C ILE A 102 -7.50 -4.39 -4.46
N VAL A 103 -7.84 -3.61 -5.47
CA VAL A 103 -9.18 -3.04 -5.65
C VAL A 103 -9.77 -3.58 -6.95
N ASP A 104 -11.05 -3.90 -6.95
CA ASP A 104 -11.81 -4.29 -8.14
C ASP A 104 -13.08 -3.42 -8.31
N THR A 105 -13.94 -3.76 -9.25
CA THR A 105 -15.18 -3.02 -9.51
C THR A 105 -16.18 -3.01 -8.34
N LYS A 106 -16.00 -3.89 -7.35
CA LYS A 106 -16.85 -3.99 -6.15
C LYS A 106 -16.20 -3.32 -4.91
N GLY A 107 -15.01 -2.75 -5.04
CA GLY A 107 -14.24 -2.12 -3.95
C GLY A 107 -12.99 -2.90 -3.56
N ILE A 108 -12.60 -2.88 -2.29
CA ILE A 108 -11.40 -3.57 -1.82
C ILE A 108 -11.58 -5.09 -1.99
N TYR A 109 -10.68 -5.72 -2.74
CA TYR A 109 -10.65 -7.17 -2.96
C TYR A 109 -9.76 -7.88 -1.94
N SER A 110 -8.57 -7.35 -1.67
CA SER A 110 -7.67 -7.86 -0.65
C SER A 110 -6.83 -6.75 -0.05
N GLU A 111 -6.41 -6.95 1.18
CA GLU A 111 -5.44 -6.11 1.87
C GLU A 111 -4.46 -6.97 2.65
N LYS A 112 -3.21 -6.54 2.68
CA LYS A 112 -2.14 -7.21 3.40
C LYS A 112 -1.19 -6.19 3.98
N LEU A 113 -0.80 -6.38 5.23
CA LEU A 113 0.23 -5.61 5.91
C LEU A 113 1.28 -6.55 6.48
N ILE A 114 2.52 -6.30 6.10
CA ILE A 114 3.70 -7.00 6.60
C ILE A 114 4.58 -6.00 7.32
N ARG A 115 5.23 -6.44 8.37
CA ARG A 115 6.24 -5.69 9.12
C ARG A 115 7.55 -6.46 9.17
N SER A 116 8.66 -5.75 9.03
CA SER A 116 10.01 -6.26 9.30
C SER A 116 10.84 -5.24 10.07
N SER A 117 11.76 -5.71 10.91
CA SER A 117 12.59 -4.80 11.74
C SER A 117 13.77 -4.22 10.99
N GLN A 118 14.28 -4.95 10.00
CA GLN A 118 15.44 -4.56 9.20
C GLN A 118 15.34 -5.13 7.80
N ARG A 119 16.10 -4.56 6.86
CA ARG A 119 16.28 -5.13 5.53
C ARG A 119 16.72 -6.60 5.64
N LYS A 120 16.03 -7.51 4.95
CA LYS A 120 16.29 -8.97 4.98
C LYS A 120 16.04 -9.67 6.32
N SER A 121 15.38 -9.01 7.28
CA SER A 121 14.92 -9.70 8.50
C SER A 121 13.68 -10.55 8.22
N ALA A 122 13.33 -11.39 9.20
CA ALA A 122 12.09 -12.16 9.12
C ALA A 122 10.87 -11.23 9.04
N GLU A 123 9.96 -11.55 8.13
CA GLU A 123 8.70 -10.86 7.93
C GLU A 123 7.66 -11.32 8.95
N HIS A 124 6.95 -10.36 9.51
CA HIS A 124 5.79 -10.59 10.36
C HIS A 124 4.53 -10.14 9.64
N VAL A 125 3.64 -11.05 9.33
CA VAL A 125 2.34 -10.71 8.73
C VAL A 125 1.42 -10.18 9.83
N VAL A 126 1.12 -8.89 9.79
CA VAL A 126 0.18 -8.24 10.72
C VAL A 126 -1.23 -8.71 10.40
N PHE A 127 -1.63 -8.62 9.14
CA PHE A 127 -2.84 -9.24 8.61
C PHE A 127 -2.74 -9.50 7.11
N ASP A 128 -3.53 -10.44 6.64
CA ASP A 128 -3.75 -10.75 5.22
C ASP A 128 -5.23 -11.15 5.08
N ILE A 129 -6.02 -10.32 4.43
CA ILE A 129 -7.45 -10.52 4.23
C ILE A 129 -7.82 -10.58 2.75
N LEU A 130 -8.84 -11.34 2.47
CA LEU A 130 -9.40 -11.50 1.14
C LEU A 130 -10.93 -11.44 1.20
N ARG A 131 -11.54 -10.77 0.24
CA ARG A 131 -12.98 -10.79 0.03
C ARG A 131 -13.38 -12.05 -0.76
N ASP A 132 -14.35 -12.79 -0.24
CA ASP A 132 -14.91 -13.96 -0.89
C ASP A 132 -16.01 -13.60 -1.91
N GLN A 133 -16.68 -14.60 -2.45
CA GLN A 133 -17.76 -14.43 -3.42
C GLN A 133 -19.03 -13.78 -2.82
N GLU A 134 -19.23 -13.93 -1.51
CA GLU A 134 -20.36 -13.35 -0.76
C GLU A 134 -20.08 -11.93 -0.27
N ASN A 135 -18.97 -11.32 -0.69
CA ASN A 135 -18.44 -10.04 -0.24
C ASN A 135 -18.10 -9.97 1.25
N ILE A 136 -17.76 -11.11 1.84
CA ILE A 136 -17.29 -11.21 3.22
C ILE A 136 -15.77 -11.28 3.24
N TYR A 137 -15.14 -10.52 4.12
CA TYR A 137 -13.69 -10.59 4.30
C TYR A 137 -13.31 -11.79 5.16
N THR A 138 -12.41 -12.61 4.65
CA THR A 138 -11.83 -13.76 5.34
C THR A 138 -10.37 -13.48 5.67
N LEU A 139 -9.96 -13.87 6.89
CA LEU A 139 -8.58 -13.77 7.32
C LEU A 139 -7.77 -14.95 6.79
N ARG A 140 -6.73 -14.66 6.02
CA ARG A 140 -5.76 -15.67 5.58
C ARG A 140 -4.62 -15.82 6.59
N ARG A 141 -4.13 -14.70 7.12
CA ARG A 141 -3.06 -14.65 8.12
C ARG A 141 -3.26 -13.46 9.05
N GLY A 142 -2.77 -13.58 10.27
CA GLY A 142 -2.89 -12.59 11.32
C GLY A 142 -3.69 -13.17 12.50
N THR A 143 -3.17 -13.04 13.71
CA THR A 143 -3.76 -13.67 14.91
C THR A 143 -4.07 -12.67 16.01
N ALA A 144 -3.77 -11.39 15.80
CA ALA A 144 -4.03 -10.37 16.80
C ALA A 144 -5.54 -10.25 17.09
N ARG A 145 -5.90 -10.08 18.37
CA ARG A 145 -7.29 -9.95 18.81
C ARG A 145 -8.01 -8.82 18.09
N GLU A 146 -7.31 -7.70 17.87
CA GLU A 146 -7.81 -6.53 17.17
C GLU A 146 -8.17 -6.85 15.71
N VAL A 147 -7.37 -7.68 15.02
CA VAL A 147 -7.64 -8.12 13.65
C VAL A 147 -8.96 -8.88 13.57
N THR A 148 -9.18 -9.82 14.49
CA THR A 148 -10.43 -10.59 14.56
C THR A 148 -11.64 -9.69 14.88
N ALA A 149 -11.47 -8.73 15.79
CA ALA A 149 -12.52 -7.77 16.14
C ALA A 149 -12.84 -6.83 14.97
N ALA A 150 -11.82 -6.34 14.27
CA ALA A 150 -11.99 -5.51 13.09
C ALA A 150 -12.75 -6.24 11.97
N LEU A 151 -12.46 -7.53 11.74
CA LEU A 151 -13.16 -8.33 10.75
C LEU A 151 -14.65 -8.50 11.03
N LYS A 152 -15.03 -8.76 12.28
CA LYS A 152 -16.44 -8.88 12.67
C LYS A 152 -17.25 -7.63 12.36
N ASN A 153 -16.61 -6.46 12.42
CA ASN A 153 -17.23 -5.16 12.16
C ASN A 153 -17.06 -4.69 10.69
N SER A 154 -16.37 -5.48 9.86
CA SER A 154 -16.01 -5.06 8.48
C SER A 154 -16.97 -5.53 7.41
N ASN A 155 -17.98 -6.35 7.75
CA ASN A 155 -18.99 -6.77 6.81
C ASN A 155 -19.72 -5.51 6.27
N ASN A 156 -19.62 -5.29 4.96
CA ASN A 156 -20.24 -4.19 4.20
C ASN A 156 -19.57 -2.80 4.28
N SER A 157 -18.31 -2.68 4.71
CA SER A 157 -17.68 -1.36 4.67
C SER A 157 -16.77 -1.18 3.45
N ASN A 158 -16.98 -0.09 2.75
CA ASN A 158 -16.22 0.29 1.56
C ASN A 158 -14.87 0.98 1.89
N GLY A 159 -14.41 0.95 3.14
CA GLY A 159 -13.14 1.55 3.56
C GLY A 159 -12.03 0.51 3.76
N LEU A 160 -10.78 0.96 3.76
CA LEU A 160 -9.63 0.11 4.01
C LEU A 160 -9.69 -0.57 5.39
N PHE A 161 -9.34 -1.84 5.42
CA PHE A 161 -9.27 -2.62 6.66
C PHE A 161 -8.18 -2.10 7.59
N VAL A 162 -7.02 -1.68 7.05
CA VAL A 162 -5.93 -1.10 7.83
C VAL A 162 -6.37 0.13 8.61
N VAL A 163 -7.22 1.00 8.03
CA VAL A 163 -7.76 2.19 8.71
C VAL A 163 -8.63 1.79 9.90
N LYS A 164 -9.48 0.80 9.73
CA LYS A 164 -10.32 0.28 10.83
C LYS A 164 -9.51 -0.35 11.94
N LEU A 165 -8.48 -1.09 11.56
CA LEU A 165 -7.57 -1.73 12.50
C LEU A 165 -6.78 -0.67 13.31
N ALA A 166 -6.38 0.44 12.65
CA ALA A 166 -5.76 1.58 13.32
C ALA A 166 -6.71 2.23 14.34
N LEU A 167 -7.98 2.43 13.98
CA LEU A 167 -9.01 2.97 14.90
C LEU A 167 -9.27 2.06 16.11
N LEU A 168 -9.01 0.77 16.02
CA LEU A 168 -9.07 -0.19 17.12
C LEU A 168 -7.77 -0.23 17.96
N GLY A 169 -6.81 0.65 17.67
CA GLY A 169 -5.58 0.80 18.44
C GLY A 169 -4.46 -0.17 18.09
N ASN A 170 -4.53 -0.83 16.93
CA ASN A 170 -3.41 -1.64 16.47
C ASN A 170 -2.25 -0.74 16.05
N LYS A 171 -1.09 -0.90 16.69
CA LYS A 171 0.07 -0.03 16.52
C LYS A 171 0.67 -0.07 15.11
N ASP A 172 0.69 -1.25 14.48
CA ASP A 172 1.24 -1.41 13.14
C ASP A 172 0.33 -0.77 12.09
N ALA A 173 -0.98 -0.91 12.25
CA ALA A 173 -1.96 -0.25 11.39
C ALA A 173 -1.94 1.27 11.58
N SER A 174 -1.83 1.77 12.80
CA SER A 174 -1.71 3.22 13.08
C SER A 174 -0.48 3.81 12.40
N ALA A 175 0.67 3.15 12.51
CA ALA A 175 1.91 3.58 11.83
C ALA A 175 1.82 3.55 10.30
N THR A 176 0.84 2.85 9.74
CA THR A 176 0.61 2.78 8.28
C THR A 176 -0.30 3.94 7.80
N VAL A 177 -1.17 4.42 8.65
CA VAL A 177 -2.19 5.45 8.32
C VAL A 177 -1.68 6.87 8.55
N GLU A 178 -0.74 7.07 9.48
CA GLU A 178 -0.03 8.33 9.74
C GLU A 178 0.90 8.76 8.60
#